data_ccf80f7f2a200554b49c3b35c472133d
#
_entry.id   ccf80f7f2a200554b49c3b35c472133d
#
_cell.length_a   1.000
_cell.length_b   1.000
_cell.length_c   1.000
_cell.angle_alpha   90.00
_cell.angle_beta   90.00
_cell.angle_gamma   90.00
#
_symmetry.space_group_name_H-M   'P 1'
#
loop_
_entity.id
_entity.type
_entity.pdbx_description
1 polymer ?
#
loop_
_entity_poly.entity_id
_entity_poly.type
_entity_poly.pdbx_seq_one_letter_code
_entity_poly.pdbx_strand_id
1 'polypeptide(L)'
;MLNSKRILTVVAAGSFLFSINAAEKKQTPKYKYTHRIKCISDSGEARHAPSRSLAAFRLAMERKADAFKLDIRYTKDQIPVLTHNDNLKSAMNWNVSLGSKTLAELKERNLKPSFGYNNEKIVSLPEVLEIIKDAPEFELDHKGYFREERFRKTLEEFGKAGISLDRVTIASWSDKVLRFMMREYPNVRRVKHIQLCYSTKKKGTVFSTFGYPETGGNPKDIVKLLLKVRDEYKLYGLNLPLRAFKQGLLNADHVKALRDAGVWVSLWNPQNAEEAKFAAEIGVDAVVTGNLKEVRPFCRIPENKDNNDKQNEVKK
;
A
#
# COMPACT_ATOMS: atom_id res chain seq x y z
N MET A 1 -21.30 -80.03 3.41
CA MET A 1 -22.68 -79.60 3.66
C MET A 1 -22.65 -78.19 4.26
N LEU A 2 -23.54 -77.38 3.80
CA LEU A 2 -23.86 -76.00 4.19
C LEU A 2 -23.20 -74.86 3.41
N ASN A 3 -24.00 -74.42 2.46
CA ASN A 3 -23.93 -73.19 1.72
C ASN A 3 -24.01 -71.95 2.63
N SER A 4 -23.14 -70.99 2.45
CA SER A 4 -23.38 -69.61 2.91
C SER A 4 -23.41 -68.68 1.72
N LYS A 5 -24.58 -68.22 1.36
CA LYS A 5 -24.85 -67.17 0.35
C LYS A 5 -24.31 -65.84 0.88
N ARG A 6 -23.38 -65.24 0.17
CA ARG A 6 -23.00 -63.85 0.37
C ARG A 6 -24.04 -62.96 -0.32
N ILE A 7 -24.71 -62.13 0.48
CA ILE A 7 -25.56 -61.04 0.00
C ILE A 7 -24.67 -59.88 -0.31
N LEU A 8 -24.64 -59.49 -1.60
CA LEU A 8 -23.93 -58.30 -2.06
C LEU A 8 -24.92 -57.12 -1.93
N THR A 9 -24.68 -56.26 -0.94
CA THR A 9 -25.42 -55.00 -0.78
C THR A 9 -24.79 -53.94 -1.72
N VAL A 10 -25.50 -53.63 -2.82
CA VAL A 10 -25.15 -52.51 -3.71
C VAL A 10 -25.63 -51.23 -3.02
N VAL A 11 -24.69 -50.44 -2.54
CA VAL A 11 -24.96 -49.07 -2.10
C VAL A 11 -24.99 -48.18 -3.34
N ALA A 12 -26.17 -47.74 -3.72
CA ALA A 12 -26.36 -46.75 -4.78
C ALA A 12 -25.82 -45.39 -4.28
N ALA A 13 -24.73 -44.95 -4.89
CA ALA A 13 -24.22 -43.58 -4.70
C ALA A 13 -25.19 -42.61 -5.39
N GLY A 14 -26.00 -41.93 -4.62
CA GLY A 14 -26.83 -40.82 -5.09
C GLY A 14 -25.97 -39.64 -5.45
N SER A 15 -25.83 -39.38 -6.74
CA SER A 15 -25.19 -38.15 -7.26
C SER A 15 -26.10 -36.97 -6.96
N PHE A 16 -25.79 -36.21 -5.91
CA PHE A 16 -26.33 -34.86 -5.68
C PHE A 16 -25.68 -33.92 -6.66
N LEU A 17 -26.33 -33.68 -7.79
CA LEU A 17 -26.05 -32.58 -8.68
C LEU A 17 -26.46 -31.27 -7.98
N PHE A 18 -25.52 -30.59 -7.38
CA PHE A 18 -25.71 -29.19 -7.02
C PHE A 18 -25.78 -28.38 -8.31
N SER A 19 -26.98 -28.02 -8.72
CA SER A 19 -27.19 -26.97 -9.70
C SER A 19 -26.70 -25.66 -9.10
N ILE A 20 -25.48 -25.25 -9.44
CA ILE A 20 -25.03 -23.88 -9.22
C ILE A 20 -25.79 -23.00 -10.20
N ASN A 21 -26.82 -22.34 -9.71
CA ASN A 21 -27.49 -21.26 -10.43
C ASN A 21 -26.50 -20.12 -10.61
N ALA A 22 -25.78 -20.15 -11.73
CA ALA A 22 -24.96 -19.04 -12.18
C ALA A 22 -25.86 -17.97 -12.79
N ALA A 23 -26.42 -17.09 -11.99
CA ALA A 23 -26.96 -15.81 -12.46
C ALA A 23 -27.22 -14.82 -11.31
N GLU A 24 -26.27 -14.55 -10.47
CA GLU A 24 -26.16 -13.20 -9.92
C GLU A 24 -25.31 -12.38 -10.90
N LYS A 25 -26.00 -11.65 -11.80
CA LYS A 25 -25.39 -10.54 -12.52
C LYS A 25 -24.86 -9.58 -11.46
N LYS A 26 -23.55 -9.63 -11.18
CA LYS A 26 -22.85 -8.60 -10.45
C LYS A 26 -23.18 -7.30 -11.18
N GLN A 27 -24.05 -6.49 -10.60
CA GLN A 27 -24.24 -5.12 -11.04
C GLN A 27 -22.89 -4.44 -10.87
N THR A 28 -22.22 -4.16 -11.97
CA THR A 28 -21.05 -3.29 -12.00
C THR A 28 -21.51 -1.94 -11.44
N PRO A 29 -20.89 -1.45 -10.34
CA PRO A 29 -21.25 -0.16 -9.81
C PRO A 29 -21.05 0.88 -10.93
N LYS A 30 -22.07 1.70 -11.20
CA LYS A 30 -22.02 2.82 -12.15
C LYS A 30 -21.19 3.99 -11.61
N TYR A 31 -20.00 3.74 -11.08
CA TYR A 31 -19.10 4.82 -10.72
C TYR A 31 -18.26 5.17 -11.95
N LYS A 32 -18.62 6.27 -12.62
CA LYS A 32 -17.75 6.91 -13.59
C LYS A 32 -16.48 7.35 -12.85
N TYR A 33 -15.32 7.07 -13.42
CA TYR A 33 -14.03 7.65 -13.00
C TYR A 33 -14.18 9.18 -12.95
N THR A 34 -14.30 9.74 -11.74
CA THR A 34 -14.59 11.16 -11.58
C THR A 34 -13.36 12.00 -11.39
N HIS A 35 -12.19 11.35 -11.14
CA HIS A 35 -10.94 12.04 -10.88
C HIS A 35 -9.74 11.14 -11.17
N ARG A 36 -8.57 11.78 -11.35
CA ARG A 36 -7.29 11.07 -11.51
C ARG A 36 -6.87 10.44 -10.17
N ILE A 37 -6.57 9.14 -10.19
CA ILE A 37 -6.00 8.42 -9.05
C ILE A 37 -4.48 8.56 -9.08
N LYS A 38 -3.87 8.94 -7.95
CA LYS A 38 -2.41 8.94 -7.82
C LYS A 38 -1.87 7.52 -7.74
N CYS A 39 -0.77 7.25 -8.43
CA CYS A 39 -0.05 5.97 -8.37
C CYS A 39 1.23 6.15 -7.57
N ILE A 40 1.23 5.67 -6.32
CA ILE A 40 2.35 5.78 -5.37
C ILE A 40 3.21 4.53 -5.51
N SER A 41 4.49 4.73 -5.82
CA SER A 41 5.48 3.65 -5.89
C SER A 41 5.83 3.15 -4.49
N ASP A 42 5.47 1.90 -4.17
CA ASP A 42 5.87 1.24 -2.91
C ASP A 42 7.20 0.51 -3.12
N SER A 43 8.26 1.02 -2.53
CA SER A 43 9.58 0.38 -2.60
C SER A 43 10.26 0.41 -3.98
N GLY A 44 9.94 1.40 -4.81
CA GLY A 44 10.31 1.46 -6.22
C GLY A 44 9.43 0.56 -7.08
N GLU A 45 9.93 0.13 -8.23
CA GLU A 45 9.28 -0.85 -9.12
C GLU A 45 9.66 -2.28 -8.70
N ALA A 46 9.18 -2.69 -7.53
CA ALA A 46 9.59 -3.90 -6.82
C ALA A 46 9.21 -5.22 -7.52
N ARG A 47 8.39 -5.18 -8.57
CA ARG A 47 8.03 -6.33 -9.40
C ARG A 47 8.95 -6.52 -10.61
N HIS A 48 9.91 -5.60 -10.82
CA HIS A 48 10.83 -5.64 -11.96
C HIS A 48 12.28 -5.34 -11.58
N ALA A 49 12.55 -5.00 -10.32
CA ALA A 49 13.89 -4.84 -9.75
C ALA A 49 13.89 -5.22 -8.26
N PRO A 50 15.05 -5.45 -7.64
CA PRO A 50 15.12 -5.70 -6.20
C PRO A 50 14.47 -4.57 -5.41
N SER A 51 13.49 -4.92 -4.57
CA SER A 51 12.72 -3.96 -3.78
C SER A 51 13.64 -3.02 -2.98
N ARG A 52 13.38 -1.72 -3.02
CA ARG A 52 14.15 -0.67 -2.33
C ARG A 52 15.60 -0.52 -2.80
N SER A 53 15.93 -0.99 -4.00
CA SER A 53 17.22 -0.73 -4.65
C SER A 53 17.19 0.55 -5.47
N LEU A 54 18.37 1.08 -5.82
CA LEU A 54 18.45 2.22 -6.75
C LEU A 54 17.84 1.88 -8.11
N ALA A 55 18.02 0.65 -8.59
CA ALA A 55 17.41 0.19 -9.84
C ALA A 55 15.87 0.25 -9.78
N ALA A 56 15.26 -0.20 -8.67
CA ALA A 56 13.82 -0.13 -8.50
C ALA A 56 13.28 1.31 -8.49
N PHE A 57 13.99 2.25 -7.87
CA PHE A 57 13.60 3.66 -7.85
C PHE A 57 13.78 4.33 -9.22
N ARG A 58 14.85 4.04 -9.96
CA ARG A 58 15.05 4.54 -11.35
C ARG A 58 13.92 4.05 -12.25
N LEU A 59 13.58 2.76 -12.22
CA LEU A 59 12.46 2.22 -13.00
C LEU A 59 11.12 2.88 -12.63
N ALA A 60 10.91 3.19 -11.35
CA ALA A 60 9.69 3.86 -10.94
C ALA A 60 9.64 5.33 -11.41
N MET A 61 10.79 6.03 -11.48
CA MET A 61 10.89 7.35 -12.12
C MET A 61 10.59 7.28 -13.62
N GLU A 62 11.19 6.35 -14.34
CA GLU A 62 10.93 6.12 -15.79
C GLU A 62 9.45 5.85 -16.05
N ARG A 63 8.79 5.11 -15.15
CA ARG A 63 7.36 4.82 -15.21
C ARG A 63 6.49 5.95 -14.66
N LYS A 64 7.09 7.09 -14.32
CA LYS A 64 6.40 8.32 -13.91
C LYS A 64 5.48 8.10 -12.71
N ALA A 65 5.96 7.48 -11.63
CA ALA A 65 5.24 7.42 -10.36
C ALA A 65 4.81 8.84 -9.93
N ASP A 66 3.60 8.96 -9.38
CA ASP A 66 3.11 10.25 -8.88
C ASP A 66 3.66 10.60 -7.50
N ALA A 67 4.06 9.57 -6.74
CA ALA A 67 4.75 9.71 -5.45
C ALA A 67 5.60 8.47 -5.16
N PHE A 68 6.53 8.62 -4.21
CA PHE A 68 7.40 7.53 -3.76
C PHE A 68 7.21 7.27 -2.28
N LYS A 69 6.78 6.04 -1.95
CA LYS A 69 6.71 5.59 -0.56
C LYS A 69 8.07 5.05 -0.11
N LEU A 70 8.58 5.61 0.98
CA LEU A 70 9.91 5.40 1.53
C LEU A 70 9.80 4.78 2.94
N ASP A 71 10.04 3.47 3.04
CA ASP A 71 10.09 2.76 4.32
C ASP A 71 11.47 2.96 4.97
N ILE A 72 11.54 3.73 6.06
CA ILE A 72 12.79 4.13 6.71
C ILE A 72 13.05 3.34 7.98
N ARG A 73 14.25 2.78 8.08
CA ARG A 73 14.88 2.26 9.31
C ARG A 73 16.25 2.83 9.48
N TYR A 74 16.90 2.52 10.60
CA TYR A 74 18.20 3.11 10.95
C TYR A 74 19.22 2.03 11.24
N THR A 75 20.42 2.23 10.69
CA THR A 75 21.60 1.42 10.95
C THR A 75 22.13 1.62 12.37
N LYS A 76 23.15 0.84 12.77
CA LYS A 76 23.86 1.01 14.04
C LYS A 76 24.44 2.42 14.19
N ASP A 77 24.99 2.98 13.13
CA ASP A 77 25.54 4.34 13.04
C ASP A 77 24.48 5.41 12.73
N GLN A 78 23.19 5.08 12.93
CA GLN A 78 22.03 5.99 12.87
C GLN A 78 21.74 6.59 11.50
N ILE A 79 22.22 5.98 10.43
CA ILE A 79 21.94 6.43 9.06
C ILE A 79 20.56 5.89 8.63
N PRO A 80 19.66 6.74 8.08
CA PRO A 80 18.38 6.29 7.55
C PRO A 80 18.58 5.49 6.26
N VAL A 81 18.08 4.27 6.22
CA VAL A 81 18.13 3.35 5.05
C VAL A 81 16.76 2.84 4.68
N LEU A 82 16.60 2.46 3.42
CA LEU A 82 15.33 1.98 2.88
C LEU A 82 15.21 0.46 3.11
N THR A 83 14.40 0.06 4.10
CA THR A 83 14.04 -1.35 4.31
C THR A 83 12.75 -1.48 5.12
N HIS A 84 11.95 -2.49 4.80
CA HIS A 84 10.69 -2.74 5.52
C HIS A 84 10.94 -3.44 6.86
N ASN A 85 11.78 -4.47 6.87
CA ASN A 85 12.02 -5.32 8.03
C ASN A 85 13.32 -4.97 8.75
N ASP A 86 13.36 -5.15 10.05
CA ASP A 86 14.60 -5.06 10.82
C ASP A 86 15.52 -6.26 10.51
N ASN A 87 14.96 -7.46 10.42
CA ASN A 87 15.73 -8.64 10.04
C ASN A 87 15.96 -8.66 8.52
N LEU A 88 17.22 -8.75 8.11
CA LEU A 88 17.66 -8.65 6.73
C LEU A 88 17.59 -9.98 5.94
N LYS A 89 17.08 -11.06 6.54
CA LYS A 89 16.98 -12.37 5.88
C LYS A 89 16.21 -12.34 4.55
N SER A 90 15.12 -11.58 4.51
CA SER A 90 14.30 -11.47 3.29
C SER A 90 14.94 -10.61 2.20
N ALA A 91 15.67 -9.55 2.58
CA ALA A 91 16.27 -8.59 1.65
C ALA A 91 17.66 -9.00 1.15
N MET A 92 18.47 -9.63 2.01
CA MET A 92 19.90 -9.89 1.76
C MET A 92 20.32 -11.35 2.01
N ASN A 93 19.41 -12.28 2.31
CA ASN A 93 19.72 -13.63 2.79
C ASN A 93 20.61 -13.64 4.05
N TRP A 94 20.57 -12.58 4.84
CA TRP A 94 21.40 -12.40 6.02
C TRP A 94 20.54 -12.28 7.27
N ASN A 95 20.61 -13.29 8.15
CA ASN A 95 19.78 -13.35 9.36
C ASN A 95 20.39 -12.48 10.48
N VAL A 96 20.34 -11.16 10.31
CA VAL A 96 20.80 -10.18 11.28
C VAL A 96 19.80 -9.03 11.41
N SER A 97 19.80 -8.34 12.55
CA SER A 97 19.08 -7.08 12.75
C SER A 97 19.84 -5.95 12.04
N LEU A 98 19.13 -5.12 11.28
CA LEU A 98 19.66 -3.92 10.65
C LEU A 98 20.38 -3.01 11.66
N GLY A 99 19.74 -2.77 12.80
CA GLY A 99 20.26 -1.89 13.86
C GLY A 99 21.56 -2.39 14.53
N SER A 100 22.01 -3.62 14.23
CA SER A 100 23.28 -4.16 14.70
C SER A 100 24.46 -3.88 13.77
N LYS A 101 24.21 -3.32 12.56
CA LYS A 101 25.20 -3.12 11.50
C LYS A 101 25.29 -1.66 11.09
N THR A 102 26.51 -1.20 10.80
CA THR A 102 26.76 0.11 10.17
C THR A 102 26.38 0.08 8.70
N LEU A 103 26.18 1.25 8.09
CA LEU A 103 25.92 1.32 6.64
C LEU A 103 27.08 0.72 5.83
N ALA A 104 28.32 0.93 6.25
CA ALA A 104 29.51 0.37 5.59
C ALA A 104 29.45 -1.17 5.57
N GLU A 105 29.24 -1.81 6.73
CA GLU A 105 29.09 -3.28 6.83
C GLU A 105 27.94 -3.81 5.97
N LEU A 106 26.84 -3.07 5.90
CA LEU A 106 25.68 -3.48 5.08
C LEU A 106 26.02 -3.42 3.59
N LYS A 107 26.80 -2.43 3.16
CA LYS A 107 27.20 -2.26 1.76
C LYS A 107 28.24 -3.26 1.27
N GLU A 108 28.88 -4.00 2.13
CA GLU A 108 29.74 -5.13 1.74
C GLU A 108 28.93 -6.26 1.07
N ARG A 109 27.63 -6.37 1.34
CA ARG A 109 26.74 -7.40 0.81
C ARG A 109 25.76 -6.86 -0.21
N ASN A 110 25.34 -7.72 -1.12
CA ASN A 110 24.29 -7.40 -2.10
C ASN A 110 22.91 -7.70 -1.53
N LEU A 111 21.91 -7.01 -2.03
CA LEU A 111 20.53 -7.42 -1.93
C LEU A 111 20.36 -8.80 -2.59
N LYS A 112 19.34 -9.53 -2.19
CA LYS A 112 19.00 -10.80 -2.81
C LYS A 112 18.81 -10.60 -4.31
N PRO A 113 19.54 -11.34 -5.17
CA PRO A 113 19.40 -11.24 -6.61
C PRO A 113 17.97 -11.46 -7.08
N SER A 114 17.47 -10.62 -7.97
CA SER A 114 16.17 -10.78 -8.61
C SER A 114 16.11 -10.01 -9.94
N PHE A 115 15.29 -10.48 -10.86
CA PHE A 115 15.03 -9.83 -12.16
C PHE A 115 16.30 -9.49 -12.96
N GLY A 116 17.37 -10.31 -12.84
CA GLY A 116 18.66 -10.08 -13.52
C GLY A 116 19.59 -9.08 -12.81
N TYR A 117 19.16 -8.45 -11.71
CA TYR A 117 20.00 -7.57 -10.89
C TYR A 117 20.72 -8.38 -9.81
N ASN A 118 22.05 -8.41 -9.87
CA ASN A 118 22.88 -9.24 -8.98
C ASN A 118 23.73 -8.41 -8.00
N ASN A 119 23.91 -7.10 -8.24
CA ASN A 119 24.85 -6.25 -7.52
C ASN A 119 24.20 -5.07 -6.79
N GLU A 120 22.87 -5.08 -6.67
CA GLU A 120 22.17 -4.03 -5.93
C GLU A 120 22.50 -4.10 -4.43
N LYS A 121 22.64 -2.92 -3.83
CA LYS A 121 22.98 -2.75 -2.41
C LYS A 121 21.80 -2.18 -1.64
N ILE A 122 21.84 -2.33 -0.31
CA ILE A 122 20.99 -1.52 0.56
C ILE A 122 21.34 -0.03 0.36
N VAL A 123 20.32 0.82 0.36
CA VAL A 123 20.47 2.24 0.04
C VAL A 123 20.09 3.11 1.22
N SER A 124 20.84 4.18 1.42
CA SER A 124 20.50 5.24 2.37
C SER A 124 19.45 6.18 1.79
N LEU A 125 18.75 6.91 2.67
CA LEU A 125 17.79 7.91 2.25
C LEU A 125 18.42 8.99 1.35
N PRO A 126 19.58 9.59 1.67
CA PRO A 126 20.23 10.56 0.78
C PRO A 126 20.50 10.03 -0.62
N GLU A 127 20.97 8.78 -0.76
CA GLU A 127 21.23 8.17 -2.07
C GLU A 127 19.98 8.02 -2.92
N VAL A 128 18.85 7.67 -2.27
CA VAL A 128 17.58 7.57 -2.98
C VAL A 128 17.04 8.95 -3.34
N LEU A 129 17.07 9.91 -2.39
CA LEU A 129 16.60 11.27 -2.66
C LEU A 129 17.31 11.91 -3.83
N GLU A 130 18.62 11.67 -4.02
CA GLU A 130 19.36 12.19 -5.19
C GLU A 130 18.76 11.70 -6.53
N ILE A 131 18.23 10.47 -6.56
CA ILE A 131 17.62 9.92 -7.78
C ILE A 131 16.19 10.42 -8.00
N ILE A 132 15.42 10.58 -6.90
CA ILE A 132 13.99 10.86 -6.99
C ILE A 132 13.61 12.29 -6.57
N LYS A 133 14.57 13.21 -6.35
CA LYS A 133 14.30 14.58 -5.88
C LYS A 133 13.32 15.36 -6.75
N ASP A 134 13.27 15.06 -8.05
CA ASP A 134 12.36 15.69 -9.01
C ASP A 134 10.97 15.05 -9.06
N ALA A 135 10.73 13.97 -8.28
CA ALA A 135 9.42 13.35 -8.17
C ALA A 135 8.39 14.34 -7.59
N PRO A 136 7.11 14.27 -8.00
CA PRO A 136 6.11 15.23 -7.53
C PRO A 136 5.90 15.21 -6.02
N GLU A 137 5.81 14.02 -5.40
CA GLU A 137 5.51 13.86 -3.97
C GLU A 137 6.23 12.65 -3.36
N PHE A 138 6.29 12.64 -2.03
CA PHE A 138 6.91 11.59 -1.22
C PHE A 138 5.98 11.16 -0.09
N GLU A 139 5.97 9.88 0.21
CA GLU A 139 5.32 9.31 1.39
C GLU A 139 6.37 8.65 2.28
N LEU A 140 6.66 9.23 3.43
CA LEU A 140 7.65 8.72 4.37
C LEU A 140 6.98 7.84 5.43
N ASP A 141 7.39 6.57 5.52
CA ASP A 141 6.88 5.60 6.50
C ASP A 141 8.02 5.16 7.44
N HIS A 142 7.98 5.67 8.67
CA HIS A 142 8.93 5.29 9.70
C HIS A 142 8.63 3.90 10.25
N LYS A 143 9.61 3.03 10.18
CA LYS A 143 9.56 1.65 10.68
C LYS A 143 10.39 1.48 11.96
N GLY A 144 9.86 0.73 12.91
CA GLY A 144 10.57 0.37 14.13
C GLY A 144 10.45 1.38 15.26
N TYR A 145 11.46 1.43 16.15
CA TYR A 145 11.43 2.27 17.34
C TYR A 145 11.60 3.75 17.02
N PHE A 146 10.62 4.55 17.41
CA PHE A 146 10.58 5.99 17.14
C PHE A 146 11.40 6.78 18.17
N ARG A 147 12.27 7.68 17.68
CA ARG A 147 12.99 8.72 18.43
C ARG A 147 12.85 10.04 17.71
N GLU A 148 12.36 11.06 18.38
CA GLU A 148 12.07 12.38 17.80
C GLU A 148 13.29 13.01 17.13
N GLU A 149 14.42 13.11 17.85
CA GLU A 149 15.65 13.71 17.32
C GLU A 149 16.11 13.04 16.02
N ARG A 150 16.10 11.70 15.99
CA ARG A 150 16.51 10.94 14.81
C ARG A 150 15.55 11.17 13.64
N PHE A 151 14.27 11.28 13.93
CA PHE A 151 13.25 11.53 12.90
C PHE A 151 13.35 12.96 12.36
N ARG A 152 13.68 13.97 13.19
CA ARG A 152 13.99 15.33 12.72
C ARG A 152 15.15 15.31 11.71
N LYS A 153 16.26 14.66 12.06
CA LYS A 153 17.41 14.49 11.14
C LYS A 153 17.01 13.83 9.82
N THR A 154 16.07 12.87 9.87
CA THR A 154 15.53 12.26 8.64
C THR A 154 14.75 13.26 7.78
N LEU A 155 13.96 14.14 8.40
CA LEU A 155 13.23 15.19 7.67
C LEU A 155 14.19 16.26 7.10
N GLU A 156 15.29 16.54 7.79
CA GLU A 156 16.34 17.44 7.31
C GLU A 156 17.02 16.92 6.02
N GLU A 157 17.11 15.59 5.80
CA GLU A 157 17.66 15.03 4.56
C GLU A 157 16.86 15.44 3.33
N PHE A 158 15.54 15.62 3.45
CA PHE A 158 14.71 16.16 2.36
C PHE A 158 15.10 17.59 2.04
N GLY A 159 15.29 18.44 3.04
CA GLY A 159 15.74 19.82 2.85
C GLY A 159 17.14 19.91 2.22
N LYS A 160 18.09 19.05 2.64
CA LYS A 160 19.42 18.95 2.03
C LYS A 160 19.37 18.55 0.56
N ALA A 161 18.38 17.71 0.19
CA ALA A 161 18.14 17.34 -1.20
C ALA A 161 17.33 18.40 -2.00
N GLY A 162 17.01 19.55 -1.41
CA GLY A 162 16.21 20.61 -2.03
C GLY A 162 14.71 20.27 -2.12
N ILE A 163 14.23 19.32 -1.31
CA ILE A 163 12.83 18.88 -1.32
C ILE A 163 12.10 19.58 -0.16
N SER A 164 11.10 20.38 -0.49
CA SER A 164 10.24 21.01 0.51
C SER A 164 9.29 20.01 1.17
N LEU A 165 9.02 20.19 2.47
CA LEU A 165 8.16 19.30 3.26
C LEU A 165 6.67 19.36 2.87
N ASP A 166 6.23 20.36 2.11
CA ASP A 166 4.87 20.37 1.51
C ASP A 166 4.67 19.28 0.45
N ARG A 167 5.78 18.76 -0.14
CA ARG A 167 5.78 17.60 -1.04
C ARG A 167 5.85 16.27 -0.28
N VAL A 168 6.00 16.28 1.06
CA VAL A 168 6.17 15.09 1.88
C VAL A 168 4.89 14.81 2.67
N THR A 169 4.42 13.59 2.62
CA THR A 169 3.35 13.07 3.45
C THR A 169 3.94 12.07 4.44
N ILE A 170 3.63 12.18 5.72
CA ILE A 170 4.03 11.20 6.72
C ILE A 170 2.94 10.15 6.83
N ALA A 171 3.20 8.95 6.33
CA ALA A 171 2.31 7.81 6.46
C ALA A 171 2.81 6.88 7.56
N SER A 172 1.99 6.56 8.55
CA SER A 172 2.47 5.80 9.69
C SER A 172 1.43 4.90 10.34
N TRP A 173 1.90 3.77 10.87
CA TRP A 173 1.19 2.94 11.84
C TRP A 173 1.31 3.51 13.26
N SER A 174 2.38 4.24 13.54
CA SER A 174 2.75 4.66 14.90
C SER A 174 2.04 5.93 15.34
N ASP A 175 1.28 5.84 16.42
CA ASP A 175 0.67 6.99 17.07
C ASP A 175 1.71 8.00 17.55
N LYS A 176 2.87 7.53 18.02
CA LYS A 176 3.98 8.40 18.45
C LYS A 176 4.49 9.28 17.32
N VAL A 177 4.65 8.73 16.11
CA VAL A 177 5.05 9.49 14.92
C VAL A 177 3.99 10.53 14.57
N LEU A 178 2.71 10.13 14.52
CA LEU A 178 1.63 11.04 14.15
C LEU A 178 1.44 12.18 15.17
N ARG A 179 1.52 11.90 16.47
CA ARG A 179 1.44 12.92 17.54
C ARG A 179 2.65 13.87 17.49
N PHE A 180 3.86 13.36 17.24
CA PHE A 180 5.03 14.18 17.03
C PHE A 180 4.85 15.12 15.84
N MET A 181 4.42 14.60 14.69
CA MET A 181 4.18 15.41 13.49
C MET A 181 3.07 16.45 13.71
N MET A 182 2.01 16.09 14.42
CA MET A 182 0.94 17.01 14.74
C MET A 182 1.43 18.19 15.61
N ARG A 183 2.36 17.94 16.53
CA ARG A 183 2.92 18.95 17.44
C ARG A 183 3.96 19.83 16.76
N GLU A 184 4.93 19.21 16.07
CA GLU A 184 6.12 19.89 15.57
C GLU A 184 6.00 20.37 14.12
N TYR A 185 5.21 19.67 13.32
CA TYR A 185 5.05 19.92 11.88
C TYR A 185 3.56 19.93 11.50
N PRO A 186 2.74 20.83 12.07
CA PRO A 186 1.27 20.78 11.91
C PRO A 186 0.80 20.90 10.46
N ASN A 187 1.58 21.56 9.60
CA ASN A 187 1.26 21.78 8.19
C ASN A 187 1.66 20.61 7.27
N VAL A 188 2.49 19.67 7.76
CA VAL A 188 2.86 18.48 6.96
C VAL A 188 1.72 17.48 6.97
N ARG A 189 1.35 17.00 5.77
CA ARG A 189 0.28 16.01 5.60
C ARG A 189 0.59 14.72 6.36
N ARG A 190 -0.42 14.18 7.03
CA ARG A 190 -0.34 12.93 7.80
C ARG A 190 -1.39 11.95 7.30
N VAL A 191 -0.97 10.72 7.06
CA VAL A 191 -1.82 9.59 6.67
C VAL A 191 -1.61 8.46 7.68
N LYS A 192 -2.70 7.86 8.15
CA LYS A 192 -2.61 6.69 9.02
C LYS A 192 -2.89 5.42 8.23
N HIS A 193 -2.01 4.44 8.39
CA HIS A 193 -2.27 3.08 7.90
C HIS A 193 -3.32 2.40 8.75
N ILE A 194 -4.31 1.79 8.11
CA ILE A 194 -5.39 1.07 8.76
C ILE A 194 -5.21 -0.43 8.51
N GLN A 195 -5.25 -1.22 9.57
CA GLN A 195 -5.39 -2.66 9.50
C GLN A 195 -6.84 -3.03 9.73
N LEU A 196 -7.48 -3.58 8.72
CA LEU A 196 -8.84 -4.10 8.81
C LEU A 196 -8.90 -5.43 8.06
N CYS A 197 -9.20 -6.50 8.76
CA CYS A 197 -9.33 -7.81 8.16
C CYS A 197 -10.18 -8.75 9.04
N TYR A 198 -10.81 -9.73 8.41
CA TYR A 198 -11.37 -10.85 9.15
C TYR A 198 -10.25 -11.83 9.55
N SER A 199 -10.21 -12.21 10.82
CA SER A 199 -9.26 -13.16 11.34
C SER A 199 -9.94 -14.50 11.67
N THR A 200 -9.55 -15.55 10.96
CA THR A 200 -10.02 -16.92 11.24
C THR A 200 -9.55 -17.42 12.60
N LYS A 201 -8.36 -16.98 13.06
CA LYS A 201 -7.83 -17.33 14.38
C LYS A 201 -8.63 -16.71 15.51
N LYS A 202 -9.11 -15.49 15.35
CA LYS A 202 -9.89 -14.75 16.35
C LYS A 202 -11.40 -14.88 16.12
N LYS A 203 -11.84 -15.62 15.10
CA LYS A 203 -13.23 -15.82 14.70
C LYS A 203 -14.03 -14.50 14.62
N GLY A 204 -13.42 -13.45 14.11
CA GLY A 204 -14.06 -12.13 14.03
C GLY A 204 -13.26 -11.10 13.23
N THR A 205 -13.84 -9.94 13.05
CA THR A 205 -13.19 -8.81 12.41
C THR A 205 -12.14 -8.22 13.34
N VAL A 206 -10.91 -8.11 12.85
CA VAL A 206 -9.82 -7.42 13.53
C VAL A 206 -9.70 -6.03 12.91
N PHE A 207 -9.96 -5.03 13.73
CA PHE A 207 -9.64 -3.65 13.45
C PHE A 207 -8.45 -3.27 14.34
N SER A 208 -7.32 -2.99 13.73
CA SER A 208 -6.15 -2.52 14.44
C SER A 208 -5.65 -1.24 13.79
N THR A 209 -5.64 -0.20 14.56
CA THR A 209 -4.88 1.02 14.30
C THR A 209 -3.87 1.14 15.42
N PHE A 210 -2.85 0.40 15.57
CA PHE A 210 -1.92 0.44 16.70
C PHE A 210 -2.26 1.53 17.75
N GLY A 211 -3.10 1.19 18.74
CA GLY A 211 -3.60 2.15 19.75
C GLY A 211 -5.11 2.10 20.00
N TYR A 212 -5.89 1.53 19.10
CA TYR A 212 -7.29 1.24 19.34
C TYR A 212 -7.49 -0.23 19.69
N PRO A 213 -8.34 -0.56 20.68
CA PRO A 213 -8.60 -1.92 21.05
C PRO A 213 -9.16 -2.71 19.85
N GLU A 214 -8.74 -3.96 19.72
CA GLU A 214 -9.34 -4.87 18.77
C GLU A 214 -10.84 -4.98 19.04
N THR A 215 -11.67 -4.46 18.17
CA THR A 215 -13.10 -4.64 18.25
C THR A 215 -13.43 -6.04 17.75
N GLY A 216 -13.76 -6.94 18.66
CA GLY A 216 -14.37 -8.22 18.31
C GLY A 216 -15.76 -7.95 17.75
N GLY A 217 -15.98 -8.17 16.46
CA GLY A 217 -17.25 -7.98 15.80
C GLY A 217 -17.17 -7.10 14.55
N ASN A 218 -18.18 -7.15 13.70
CA ASN A 218 -18.29 -6.25 12.54
C ASN A 218 -18.70 -4.86 13.09
N PRO A 219 -17.84 -3.82 13.02
CA PRO A 219 -18.22 -2.52 13.52
C PRO A 219 -19.39 -2.00 12.68
N LYS A 220 -20.57 -1.86 13.32
CA LYS A 220 -21.79 -1.38 12.66
C LYS A 220 -21.63 0.01 12.03
N ASP A 221 -20.55 0.69 12.37
CA ASP A 221 -20.29 2.06 11.93
C ASP A 221 -18.78 2.28 11.74
N ILE A 222 -18.22 1.57 10.74
CA ILE A 222 -16.79 1.65 10.42
C ILE A 222 -16.38 3.07 9.99
N VAL A 223 -17.25 3.78 9.27
CA VAL A 223 -16.97 5.16 8.82
C VAL A 223 -16.80 6.09 10.01
N LYS A 224 -17.71 6.04 10.99
CA LYS A 224 -17.62 6.84 12.20
C LYS A 224 -16.33 6.58 12.98
N LEU A 225 -15.92 5.30 13.07
CA LEU A 225 -14.68 4.93 13.72
C LEU A 225 -13.47 5.49 12.97
N LEU A 226 -13.44 5.39 11.66
CA LEU A 226 -12.37 5.94 10.82
C LEU A 226 -12.30 7.47 10.88
N LEU A 227 -13.45 8.14 10.92
CA LEU A 227 -13.53 9.59 11.10
C LEU A 227 -13.02 10.02 12.49
N LYS A 228 -13.35 9.27 13.55
CA LYS A 228 -12.80 9.52 14.88
C LYS A 228 -11.26 9.44 14.87
N VAL A 229 -10.68 8.43 14.19
CA VAL A 229 -9.23 8.30 14.03
C VAL A 229 -8.66 9.50 13.26
N ARG A 230 -9.31 9.93 12.17
CA ARG A 230 -8.91 11.11 11.40
C ARG A 230 -8.85 12.36 12.29
N ASP A 231 -9.87 12.60 13.09
CA ASP A 231 -9.98 13.80 13.92
C ASP A 231 -8.96 13.80 15.06
N GLU A 232 -8.73 12.64 15.71
CA GLU A 232 -7.77 12.51 16.80
C GLU A 232 -6.34 12.90 16.40
N TYR A 233 -5.91 12.52 15.20
CA TYR A 233 -4.55 12.81 14.71
C TYR A 233 -4.52 13.95 13.68
N LYS A 234 -5.64 14.64 13.44
CA LYS A 234 -5.78 15.70 12.41
C LYS A 234 -5.21 15.22 11.08
N LEU A 235 -5.66 14.06 10.64
CA LEU A 235 -5.13 13.42 9.45
C LEU A 235 -5.64 14.09 8.18
N TYR A 236 -4.75 14.17 7.20
CA TYR A 236 -5.09 14.44 5.80
C TYR A 236 -5.83 13.26 5.18
N GLY A 237 -5.41 12.02 5.49
CA GLY A 237 -5.99 10.83 4.89
C GLY A 237 -5.77 9.53 5.65
N LEU A 238 -6.35 8.48 5.08
CA LEU A 238 -6.27 7.09 5.55
C LEU A 238 -5.78 6.19 4.43
N ASN A 239 -4.87 5.27 4.78
CA ASN A 239 -4.40 4.24 3.86
C ASN A 239 -5.06 2.90 4.20
N LEU A 240 -6.01 2.46 3.36
CA LEU A 240 -6.88 1.32 3.59
C LEU A 240 -6.33 0.05 2.91
N PRO A 241 -6.51 -1.14 3.51
CA PRO A 241 -6.05 -2.40 2.92
C PRO A 241 -7.02 -2.92 1.85
N LEU A 242 -6.53 -3.24 0.66
CA LEU A 242 -7.30 -3.93 -0.38
C LEU A 242 -7.99 -5.20 0.14
N ARG A 243 -7.34 -5.89 1.09
CA ARG A 243 -7.88 -7.09 1.72
C ARG A 243 -9.23 -6.86 2.40
N ALA A 244 -9.45 -5.69 3.02
CA ALA A 244 -10.73 -5.37 3.67
C ALA A 244 -11.90 -5.33 2.67
N PHE A 245 -11.65 -4.81 1.47
CA PHE A 245 -12.63 -4.79 0.39
C PHE A 245 -12.89 -6.19 -0.17
N LYS A 246 -11.83 -6.97 -0.40
CA LYS A 246 -11.96 -8.38 -0.84
C LYS A 246 -12.72 -9.26 0.16
N GLN A 247 -12.70 -8.90 1.43
CA GLN A 247 -13.43 -9.59 2.50
C GLN A 247 -14.81 -9.00 2.79
N GLY A 248 -15.27 -8.00 2.01
CA GLY A 248 -16.58 -7.36 2.18
C GLY A 248 -16.72 -6.50 3.44
N LEU A 249 -15.61 -6.16 4.13
CA LEU A 249 -15.60 -5.30 5.31
C LEU A 249 -15.70 -3.81 4.95
N LEU A 250 -15.23 -3.46 3.75
CA LEU A 250 -15.34 -2.13 3.15
C LEU A 250 -15.91 -2.27 1.73
N ASN A 251 -16.56 -1.20 1.26
CA ASN A 251 -17.09 -1.08 -0.09
C ASN A 251 -16.97 0.37 -0.61
N ALA A 252 -17.46 0.65 -1.81
CA ALA A 252 -17.42 1.97 -2.43
C ALA A 252 -18.16 3.05 -1.63
N ASP A 253 -19.27 2.71 -0.96
CA ASP A 253 -20.04 3.66 -0.16
C ASP A 253 -19.25 4.15 1.06
N HIS A 254 -18.44 3.28 1.68
CA HIS A 254 -17.52 3.67 2.75
C HIS A 254 -16.44 4.64 2.25
N VAL A 255 -15.86 4.38 1.06
CA VAL A 255 -14.88 5.30 0.45
C VAL A 255 -15.53 6.64 0.15
N LYS A 256 -16.73 6.62 -0.46
CA LYS A 256 -17.49 7.83 -0.74
C LYS A 256 -17.77 8.64 0.52
N ALA A 257 -18.26 8.00 1.58
CA ALA A 257 -18.57 8.69 2.84
C ALA A 257 -17.34 9.33 3.50
N LEU A 258 -16.17 8.65 3.44
CA LEU A 258 -14.92 9.23 3.92
C LEU A 258 -14.48 10.43 3.09
N ARG A 259 -14.58 10.36 1.77
CA ARG A 259 -14.22 11.47 0.86
C ARG A 259 -15.19 12.64 0.98
N ASP A 260 -16.48 12.39 1.10
CA ASP A 260 -17.48 13.44 1.36
C ASP A 260 -17.21 14.18 2.69
N ALA A 261 -16.59 13.50 3.67
CA ALA A 261 -16.11 14.09 4.92
C ALA A 261 -14.70 14.73 4.79
N GLY A 262 -14.16 14.89 3.59
CA GLY A 262 -12.87 15.52 3.32
C GLY A 262 -11.64 14.66 3.64
N VAL A 263 -11.79 13.34 3.76
CA VAL A 263 -10.68 12.42 3.99
C VAL A 263 -10.10 11.95 2.67
N TRP A 264 -8.81 12.16 2.45
CA TRP A 264 -8.08 11.54 1.35
C TRP A 264 -7.91 10.04 1.62
N VAL A 265 -8.23 9.21 0.63
CA VAL A 265 -8.25 7.75 0.78
C VAL A 265 -7.27 7.11 -0.20
N SER A 266 -6.27 6.40 0.32
CA SER A 266 -5.40 5.55 -0.48
C SER A 266 -5.65 4.07 -0.22
N LEU A 267 -5.35 3.23 -1.20
CA LEU A 267 -5.51 1.77 -1.14
C LEU A 267 -4.16 1.07 -1.28
N TRP A 268 -3.78 0.26 -0.30
CA TRP A 268 -2.64 -0.62 -0.37
C TRP A 268 -3.10 -2.08 -0.39
N ASN A 269 -2.59 -2.96 -1.25
CA ASN A 269 -1.65 -2.69 -2.33
C ASN A 269 -2.08 -3.44 -3.60
N PRO A 270 -2.77 -2.78 -4.52
CA PRO A 270 -3.06 -3.34 -5.83
C PRO A 270 -1.77 -3.73 -6.57
N GLN A 271 -1.74 -4.92 -7.20
CA GLN A 271 -0.54 -5.45 -7.86
C GLN A 271 -0.76 -5.84 -9.32
N ASN A 272 -1.98 -5.72 -9.82
CA ASN A 272 -2.35 -6.07 -11.19
C ASN A 272 -3.46 -5.17 -11.73
N ALA A 273 -3.76 -5.32 -13.02
CA ALA A 273 -4.76 -4.53 -13.73
C ALA A 273 -6.18 -4.65 -13.14
N GLU A 274 -6.59 -5.83 -12.69
CA GLU A 274 -7.92 -6.07 -12.11
C GLU A 274 -8.08 -5.30 -10.79
N GLU A 275 -7.08 -5.40 -9.91
CA GLU A 275 -7.07 -4.70 -8.63
C GLU A 275 -6.99 -3.17 -8.82
N ALA A 276 -6.29 -2.71 -9.86
CA ALA A 276 -6.22 -1.30 -10.21
C ALA A 276 -7.56 -0.76 -10.73
N LYS A 277 -8.25 -1.50 -11.59
CA LYS A 277 -9.61 -1.19 -12.04
C LYS A 277 -10.58 -1.12 -10.86
N PHE A 278 -10.53 -2.12 -9.99
CA PHE A 278 -11.32 -2.13 -8.77
C PHE A 278 -11.08 -0.89 -7.91
N ALA A 279 -9.81 -0.49 -7.69
CA ALA A 279 -9.47 0.72 -6.94
C ALA A 279 -10.09 1.98 -7.57
N ALA A 280 -10.08 2.05 -8.90
CA ALA A 280 -10.70 3.14 -9.62
C ALA A 280 -12.24 3.15 -9.50
N GLU A 281 -12.87 1.98 -9.57
CA GLU A 281 -14.33 1.81 -9.44
C GLU A 281 -14.84 2.21 -8.05
N ILE A 282 -14.11 1.89 -6.99
CA ILE A 282 -14.47 2.29 -5.63
C ILE A 282 -14.13 3.75 -5.30
N GLY A 283 -13.43 4.47 -6.20
CA GLY A 283 -13.22 5.90 -6.13
C GLY A 283 -12.19 6.37 -5.11
N VAL A 284 -11.10 5.60 -4.87
CA VAL A 284 -9.99 6.04 -4.02
C VAL A 284 -9.17 7.17 -4.67
N ASP A 285 -8.48 7.98 -3.87
CA ASP A 285 -7.66 9.09 -4.36
C ASP A 285 -6.27 8.63 -4.80
N ALA A 286 -5.78 7.50 -4.25
CA ALA A 286 -4.49 6.93 -4.64
C ALA A 286 -4.43 5.40 -4.45
N VAL A 287 -3.48 4.79 -5.15
CA VAL A 287 -3.05 3.41 -4.93
C VAL A 287 -1.57 3.37 -4.57
N VAL A 288 -1.19 2.52 -3.63
CA VAL A 288 0.19 2.26 -3.21
C VAL A 288 0.59 0.89 -3.75
N THR A 289 1.55 0.85 -4.68
CA THR A 289 1.89 -0.38 -5.42
C THR A 289 3.37 -0.54 -5.69
N GLY A 290 3.86 -1.77 -5.68
CA GLY A 290 5.20 -2.15 -6.17
C GLY A 290 5.20 -2.60 -7.64
N ASN A 291 4.08 -2.46 -8.37
CA ASN A 291 3.91 -2.88 -9.75
C ASN A 291 3.29 -1.76 -10.61
N LEU A 292 4.05 -0.69 -10.83
CA LEU A 292 3.60 0.46 -11.63
C LEU A 292 3.27 0.05 -13.07
N LYS A 293 4.00 -0.90 -13.64
CA LYS A 293 3.77 -1.38 -15.01
C LYS A 293 2.33 -1.82 -15.22
N GLU A 294 1.79 -2.61 -14.29
CA GLU A 294 0.44 -3.16 -14.41
C GLU A 294 -0.65 -2.22 -13.87
N VAL A 295 -0.34 -1.42 -12.84
CA VAL A 295 -1.34 -0.65 -12.10
C VAL A 295 -1.53 0.75 -12.68
N ARG A 296 -0.44 1.45 -13.05
CA ARG A 296 -0.50 2.85 -13.48
C ARG A 296 -1.41 3.13 -14.69
N PRO A 297 -1.53 2.27 -15.71
CA PRO A 297 -2.44 2.52 -16.83
C PRO A 297 -3.90 2.78 -16.41
N PHE A 298 -4.31 2.25 -15.26
CA PHE A 298 -5.66 2.38 -14.72
C PHE A 298 -5.82 3.53 -13.72
N CYS A 299 -4.75 4.26 -13.42
CA CYS A 299 -4.77 5.42 -12.52
C CYS A 299 -5.04 6.73 -13.24
N ARG A 300 -5.15 6.73 -14.58
CA ARG A 300 -5.49 7.90 -15.40
C ARG A 300 -6.97 7.91 -15.67
N ILE A 301 -7.56 9.13 -15.74
CA ILE A 301 -8.88 9.30 -16.32
C ILE A 301 -8.79 8.80 -17.77
N PRO A 302 -9.64 7.87 -18.24
CA PRO A 302 -9.69 7.53 -19.64
C PRO A 302 -9.93 8.83 -20.44
N GLU A 303 -9.06 9.15 -21.39
CA GLU A 303 -9.35 10.21 -22.35
C GLU A 303 -10.66 9.85 -23.04
N ASN A 304 -11.66 10.72 -22.92
CA ASN A 304 -12.94 10.55 -23.63
C ASN A 304 -12.63 10.50 -25.12
N LYS A 305 -12.71 9.34 -25.74
CA LYS A 305 -12.58 9.19 -27.21
C LYS A 305 -13.63 10.00 -27.96
N ASP A 306 -14.70 10.41 -27.28
CA ASP A 306 -15.81 11.18 -27.88
C ASP A 306 -15.47 12.64 -28.22
N ASN A 307 -14.35 13.20 -27.74
CA ASN A 307 -13.97 14.58 -28.08
C ASN A 307 -13.05 14.71 -29.30
N ASN A 308 -12.41 13.64 -29.76
CA ASN A 308 -11.55 13.68 -30.94
C ASN A 308 -12.34 13.54 -32.25
N ASP A 309 -13.51 12.90 -32.23
CA ASP A 309 -14.32 12.76 -33.46
C ASP A 309 -15.04 14.06 -33.84
N LYS A 310 -15.38 14.92 -32.86
CA LYS A 310 -16.01 16.22 -33.13
C LYS A 310 -15.04 17.30 -33.64
N GLN A 311 -13.73 17.17 -33.43
CA GLN A 311 -12.75 18.13 -33.98
C GLN A 311 -12.34 17.79 -35.43
N ASN A 312 -12.59 16.58 -35.88
CA ASN A 312 -12.32 16.15 -37.25
C ASN A 312 -13.50 16.38 -38.22
N GLU A 313 -14.73 16.57 -37.71
CA GLU A 313 -15.90 16.89 -38.55
C GLU A 313 -16.03 18.41 -38.86
N VAL A 314 -15.33 19.27 -38.14
CA VAL A 314 -15.36 20.72 -38.38
C VAL A 314 -14.27 21.18 -39.40
N LYS A 315 -13.43 20.27 -39.88
CA LYS A 315 -12.36 20.55 -40.85
C LYS A 315 -12.56 19.85 -42.21
N LYS A 316 -13.81 19.52 -42.57
CA LYS A 316 -14.14 19.12 -43.94
C LYS A 316 -15.09 20.09 -44.58
#